data_4f72d8a5e37dbddb0c0f57c9554de091
#
_entry.id   4f72d8a5e37dbddb0c0f57c9554de091
#
_cell.length_a   1.000
_cell.length_b   1.000
_cell.length_c   1.000
_cell.angle_alpha   90.00
_cell.angle_beta   90.00
_cell.angle_gamma   90.00
#
_symmetry.space_group_name_H-M   'P 1'
#
loop_
_entity.id
_entity.type
_entity.pdbx_description
1 polymer ?
#
loop_
_entity_poly.entity_id
_entity_poly.type
_entity_poly.pdbx_seq_one_letter_code
_entity_poly.pdbx_strand_id
1 'polypeptide(L)'
;MVESDADQIRALGRFVLDAWRRAGPRALGWTGATEDTIHEISSEQYLMGLASDPKLKFFVCEEDGEITGFAANRIQDESTMELAGIIVRDDLLGKGIGSLLISKCIDSARAAGFAGIVVKTEVSNERAISFYVKRGFVRIGNAVEIVGDSNVDLAMLRLVL
;
A
#
# COMPACT_ATOMS: atom_id res chain seq x y z
N MET A 1 -16.39 10.53 7.70
CA MET A 1 -15.02 10.72 8.25
C MET A 1 -14.92 9.73 9.41
N VAL A 2 -14.22 8.62 9.21
CA VAL A 2 -13.93 7.73 10.34
C VAL A 2 -12.80 8.42 11.09
N GLU A 3 -13.09 8.92 12.30
CA GLU A 3 -12.02 9.24 13.25
C GLU A 3 -11.22 7.96 13.38
N SER A 4 -9.97 8.00 12.93
CA SER A 4 -9.07 6.88 13.09
C SER A 4 -8.84 6.71 14.58
N ASP A 5 -9.46 5.68 15.12
CA ASP A 5 -9.30 5.31 16.51
C ASP A 5 -7.81 5.11 16.78
N ALA A 6 -7.28 5.76 17.82
CA ALA A 6 -5.87 5.62 18.19
C ALA A 6 -5.47 4.16 18.40
N ASP A 7 -6.41 3.30 18.77
CA ASP A 7 -6.19 1.86 18.89
C ASP A 7 -6.01 1.17 17.52
N GLN A 8 -6.76 1.58 16.50
CA GLN A 8 -6.57 1.08 15.12
C GLN A 8 -5.22 1.51 14.55
N ILE A 9 -4.79 2.74 14.82
CA ILE A 9 -3.48 3.24 14.37
C ILE A 9 -2.35 2.46 15.04
N ARG A 10 -2.44 2.22 16.34
CA ARG A 10 -1.47 1.37 17.05
C ARG A 10 -1.46 -0.06 16.53
N ALA A 11 -2.64 -0.62 16.22
CA ALA A 11 -2.75 -1.95 15.63
C ALA A 11 -2.12 -2.00 14.23
N LEU A 12 -2.31 -0.97 13.42
CA LEU A 12 -1.68 -0.85 12.09
C LEU A 12 -0.16 -0.77 12.20
N GLY A 13 0.36 0.03 13.15
CA GLY A 13 1.80 0.10 13.41
C GLY A 13 2.40 -1.26 13.79
N ARG A 14 1.75 -1.97 14.69
CA ARG A 14 2.16 -3.35 15.04
C ARG A 14 2.13 -4.28 13.84
N PHE A 15 1.09 -4.21 13.04
CA PHE A 15 0.96 -5.02 11.82
C PHE A 15 2.10 -4.79 10.83
N VAL A 16 2.45 -3.53 10.55
CA VAL A 16 3.56 -3.15 9.65
C VAL A 16 4.89 -3.67 10.20
N LEU A 17 5.14 -3.49 11.50
CA LEU A 17 6.37 -3.93 12.15
C LEU A 17 6.49 -5.48 12.16
N ASP A 18 5.39 -6.18 12.40
CA ASP A 18 5.37 -7.65 12.40
C ASP A 18 5.54 -8.22 10.98
N ALA A 19 4.96 -7.58 9.96
CA ALA A 19 5.19 -7.94 8.56
C ALA A 19 6.68 -7.83 8.20
N TRP A 20 7.33 -6.74 8.63
CA TRP A 20 8.77 -6.56 8.46
C TRP A 20 9.59 -7.65 9.18
N ARG A 21 9.28 -7.95 10.43
CA ARG A 21 10.00 -8.96 11.21
C ARG A 21 9.90 -10.36 10.62
N ARG A 22 8.78 -10.68 9.95
CA ARG A 22 8.56 -11.99 9.32
C ARG A 22 9.22 -12.13 7.97
N ALA A 23 9.13 -11.12 7.11
CA ALA A 23 9.51 -11.24 5.70
C ALA A 23 10.55 -10.20 5.26
N GLY A 24 11.02 -9.34 6.17
CA GLY A 24 12.00 -8.30 5.89
C GLY A 24 11.50 -7.26 4.86
N PRO A 25 12.41 -6.62 4.10
CA PRO A 25 12.05 -5.60 3.13
C PRO A 25 11.02 -6.03 2.09
N ARG A 26 10.98 -7.31 1.76
CA ARG A 26 10.03 -7.89 0.79
C ARG A 26 8.58 -7.80 1.21
N ALA A 27 8.30 -7.76 2.51
CA ALA A 27 6.93 -7.64 3.03
C ALA A 27 6.28 -6.32 2.60
N LEU A 28 7.07 -5.27 2.51
CA LEU A 28 6.62 -3.91 2.19
C LEU A 28 6.82 -3.56 0.70
N GLY A 29 7.41 -4.48 -0.09
CA GLY A 29 7.80 -4.19 -1.46
C GLY A 29 9.00 -3.23 -1.59
N TRP A 30 9.73 -3.00 -0.52
CA TRP A 30 10.88 -2.09 -0.45
C TRP A 30 12.16 -2.84 -0.10
N THR A 31 12.98 -3.13 -1.08
CA THR A 31 14.27 -3.80 -0.85
C THR A 31 15.32 -2.90 -0.17
N GLY A 32 15.14 -1.58 -0.23
CA GLY A 32 16.03 -0.59 0.38
C GLY A 32 15.62 -0.12 1.79
N ALA A 33 14.51 -0.63 2.34
CA ALA A 33 14.09 -0.23 3.68
C ALA A 33 15.04 -0.76 4.76
N THR A 34 15.41 0.11 5.70
CA THR A 34 16.24 -0.21 6.87
C THR A 34 15.37 -0.41 8.11
N GLU A 35 15.95 -0.96 9.18
CA GLU A 35 15.25 -1.12 10.45
C GLU A 35 14.80 0.23 11.02
N ASP A 36 15.61 1.27 10.90
CA ASP A 36 15.23 2.63 11.34
C ASP A 36 14.05 3.17 10.55
N THR A 37 14.04 2.98 9.23
CA THR A 37 12.92 3.36 8.36
C THR A 37 11.63 2.67 8.79
N ILE A 38 11.69 1.37 9.12
CA ILE A 38 10.52 0.61 9.56
C ILE A 38 10.01 1.10 10.92
N HIS A 39 10.90 1.39 11.86
CA HIS A 39 10.50 1.95 13.15
C HIS A 39 9.81 3.31 12.98
N GLU A 40 10.29 4.15 12.08
CA GLU A 40 9.68 5.44 11.78
C GLU A 40 8.27 5.28 11.20
N ILE A 41 8.13 4.52 10.10
CA ILE A 41 6.84 4.38 9.38
C ILE A 41 5.80 3.55 10.15
N SER A 42 6.20 2.74 11.12
CA SER A 42 5.30 2.01 12.01
C SER A 42 4.97 2.76 13.29
N SER A 43 5.58 3.93 13.52
CA SER A 43 5.33 4.74 14.70
C SER A 43 3.91 5.32 14.70
N GLU A 44 3.32 5.43 15.90
CA GLU A 44 2.00 6.03 16.07
C GLU A 44 1.96 7.48 15.53
N GLN A 45 3.00 8.27 15.78
CA GLN A 45 3.10 9.64 15.31
C GLN A 45 3.07 9.74 13.78
N TYR A 46 3.82 8.90 13.08
CA TYR A 46 3.86 8.86 11.61
C TYR A 46 2.51 8.44 11.04
N LEU A 47 1.93 7.36 11.56
CA LEU A 47 0.64 6.83 11.08
C LEU A 47 -0.53 7.77 11.39
N MET A 48 -0.52 8.47 12.53
CA MET A 48 -1.51 9.51 12.82
C MET A 48 -1.38 10.69 11.86
N GLY A 49 -0.16 11.10 11.52
CA GLY A 49 0.09 12.11 10.48
C GLY A 49 -0.51 11.71 9.13
N LEU A 50 -0.29 10.46 8.71
CA LEU A 50 -0.87 9.94 7.47
C LEU A 50 -2.41 9.85 7.54
N ALA A 51 -2.96 9.40 8.66
CA ALA A 51 -4.42 9.29 8.85
C ALA A 51 -5.12 10.66 8.84
N SER A 52 -4.41 11.73 9.17
CA SER A 52 -4.90 13.10 9.14
C SER A 52 -4.73 13.77 7.77
N ASP A 53 -4.04 13.15 6.83
CA ASP A 53 -3.86 13.69 5.47
C ASP A 53 -5.16 13.49 4.66
N PRO A 54 -5.84 14.58 4.24
CA PRO A 54 -7.08 14.47 3.48
C PRO A 54 -6.89 13.83 2.09
N LYS A 55 -5.66 13.74 1.61
CA LYS A 55 -5.32 13.07 0.34
C LYS A 55 -5.17 11.56 0.47
N LEU A 56 -5.10 11.03 1.69
CA LEU A 56 -4.92 9.61 1.96
C LEU A 56 -6.21 8.97 2.45
N LYS A 57 -6.49 7.77 1.97
CA LYS A 57 -7.58 6.92 2.45
C LYS A 57 -7.07 5.51 2.67
N PHE A 58 -7.25 5.01 3.88
CA PHE A 58 -6.84 3.67 4.27
C PHE A 58 -8.00 2.68 4.21
N PHE A 59 -7.68 1.44 3.87
CA PHE A 59 -8.57 0.28 3.91
C PHE A 59 -7.88 -0.81 4.71
N VAL A 60 -8.57 -1.36 5.69
CA VAL A 60 -8.03 -2.38 6.59
C VAL A 60 -8.92 -3.62 6.51
N CYS A 61 -8.29 -4.79 6.36
CA CYS A 61 -8.94 -6.08 6.58
C CYS A 61 -8.62 -6.55 7.98
N GLU A 62 -9.65 -6.96 8.69
CA GLU A 62 -9.58 -7.45 10.07
C GLU A 62 -10.29 -8.79 10.19
N GLU A 63 -9.70 -9.71 10.92
CA GLU A 63 -10.27 -11.02 11.23
C GLU A 63 -9.95 -11.35 12.69
N ASP A 64 -10.98 -11.68 13.47
CA ASP A 64 -10.88 -11.98 14.91
C ASP A 64 -10.15 -10.89 15.73
N GLY A 65 -10.34 -9.62 15.36
CA GLY A 65 -9.71 -8.46 16.04
C GLY A 65 -8.25 -8.22 15.66
N GLU A 66 -7.72 -8.95 14.68
CA GLU A 66 -6.36 -8.77 14.16
C GLU A 66 -6.37 -8.22 12.73
N ILE A 67 -5.47 -7.29 12.43
CA ILE A 67 -5.27 -6.80 11.07
C ILE A 67 -4.60 -7.89 10.24
N THR A 68 -5.24 -8.25 9.13
CA THR A 68 -4.75 -9.25 8.18
C THR A 68 -4.19 -8.63 6.90
N GLY A 69 -4.52 -7.38 6.65
CA GLY A 69 -3.98 -6.61 5.53
C GLY A 69 -4.48 -5.18 5.52
N PHE A 70 -3.78 -4.33 4.81
CA PHE A 70 -4.24 -2.96 4.57
C PHE A 70 -3.82 -2.48 3.18
N ALA A 71 -4.51 -1.45 2.69
CA ALA A 71 -4.15 -0.70 1.50
C ALA A 71 -4.40 0.79 1.71
N ALA A 72 -3.73 1.60 0.93
CA ALA A 72 -3.88 3.04 0.97
C ALA A 72 -3.99 3.63 -0.43
N ASN A 73 -5.00 4.48 -0.65
CA ASN A 73 -5.12 5.35 -1.80
C ASN A 73 -4.63 6.75 -1.45
N ARG A 74 -3.91 7.38 -2.39
CA ARG A 74 -3.48 8.76 -2.31
C ARG A 74 -3.97 9.54 -3.53
N ILE A 75 -4.52 10.72 -3.35
CA ILE A 75 -4.83 11.63 -4.46
C ILE A 75 -3.50 12.13 -5.04
N GLN A 76 -3.22 11.80 -6.29
CA GLN A 76 -2.02 12.26 -6.99
C GLN A 76 -2.27 13.59 -7.69
N ASP A 77 -3.37 13.69 -8.43
CA ASP A 77 -3.84 14.89 -9.12
C ASP A 77 -5.38 14.86 -9.27
N GLU A 78 -5.96 15.81 -10.02
CA GLU A 78 -7.42 15.92 -10.19
C GLU A 78 -8.07 14.71 -10.87
N SER A 79 -7.33 13.91 -11.61
CA SER A 79 -7.84 12.78 -12.40
C SER A 79 -7.26 11.44 -12.00
N THR A 80 -6.19 11.43 -11.20
CA THR A 80 -5.41 10.23 -10.91
C THR A 80 -5.32 9.97 -9.41
N MET A 81 -5.69 8.74 -9.04
CA MET A 81 -5.44 8.18 -7.72
C MET A 81 -4.18 7.32 -7.76
N GLU A 82 -3.35 7.35 -6.75
CA GLU A 82 -2.25 6.43 -6.54
C GLU A 82 -2.65 5.35 -5.52
N LEU A 83 -2.43 4.08 -5.86
CA LEU A 83 -2.39 3.01 -4.86
C LEU A 83 -1.03 3.11 -4.16
N ALA A 84 -1.02 3.79 -3.01
CA ALA A 84 0.21 4.13 -2.31
C ALA A 84 0.84 2.93 -1.57
N GLY A 85 0.04 1.92 -1.27
CA GLY A 85 0.53 0.69 -0.65
C GLY A 85 -0.58 -0.36 -0.52
N ILE A 86 -0.16 -1.62 -0.54
CA ILE A 86 -0.99 -2.77 -0.21
C ILE A 86 -0.11 -3.82 0.46
N ILE A 87 -0.48 -4.24 1.65
CA ILE A 87 0.22 -5.26 2.43
C ILE A 87 -0.78 -6.28 2.95
N VAL A 88 -0.46 -7.54 2.78
CA VAL A 88 -1.22 -8.67 3.32
C VAL A 88 -0.29 -9.50 4.18
N ARG A 89 -0.78 -9.96 5.32
CA ARG A 89 -0.04 -10.87 6.21
C ARG A 89 0.44 -12.08 5.40
N ASP A 90 1.71 -12.41 5.51
CA ASP A 90 2.40 -13.39 4.67
C ASP A 90 1.80 -14.80 4.73
N ASP A 91 1.34 -15.24 5.91
CA ASP A 91 0.67 -16.53 6.11
C ASP A 91 -0.75 -16.60 5.50
N LEU A 92 -1.30 -15.45 5.11
CA LEU A 92 -2.63 -15.32 4.49
C LEU A 92 -2.57 -14.98 3.00
N LEU A 93 -1.39 -14.98 2.40
CA LEU A 93 -1.23 -14.78 0.97
C LEU A 93 -1.97 -15.87 0.17
N GLY A 94 -2.60 -15.48 -0.93
CA GLY A 94 -3.40 -16.38 -1.77
C GLY A 94 -4.83 -16.67 -1.26
N LYS A 95 -5.23 -16.12 -0.11
CA LYS A 95 -6.58 -16.28 0.46
C LYS A 95 -7.58 -15.19 0.06
N GLY A 96 -7.24 -14.34 -0.90
CA GLY A 96 -8.14 -13.33 -1.46
C GLY A 96 -8.13 -11.97 -0.75
N ILE A 97 -7.39 -11.78 0.34
CA ILE A 97 -7.34 -10.50 1.08
C ILE A 97 -6.81 -9.38 0.20
N GLY A 98 -5.72 -9.61 -0.54
CA GLY A 98 -5.19 -8.63 -1.49
C GLY A 98 -6.18 -8.27 -2.59
N SER A 99 -6.97 -9.23 -3.06
CA SER A 99 -8.02 -9.01 -4.06
C SER A 99 -9.15 -8.14 -3.50
N LEU A 100 -9.54 -8.37 -2.26
CA LEU A 100 -10.55 -7.56 -1.57
C LEU A 100 -10.06 -6.12 -1.37
N LEU A 101 -8.83 -5.94 -0.90
CA LEU A 101 -8.24 -4.63 -0.65
C LEU A 101 -8.13 -3.81 -1.93
N ILE A 102 -7.59 -4.39 -3.01
CA ILE A 102 -7.46 -3.66 -4.28
C ILE A 102 -8.81 -3.33 -4.90
N SER A 103 -9.81 -4.21 -4.78
CA SER A 103 -11.17 -3.91 -5.23
C SER A 103 -11.76 -2.71 -4.48
N LYS A 104 -11.56 -2.63 -3.17
CA LYS A 104 -12.00 -1.48 -2.37
C LYS A 104 -11.30 -0.18 -2.78
N CYS A 105 -10.00 -0.25 -3.08
CA CYS A 105 -9.25 0.90 -3.59
C CYS A 105 -9.79 1.38 -4.94
N ILE A 106 -10.04 0.46 -5.86
CA ILE A 106 -10.59 0.75 -7.20
C ILE A 106 -12.00 1.33 -7.09
N ASP A 107 -12.88 0.71 -6.31
CA ASP A 107 -14.26 1.18 -6.12
C ASP A 107 -14.29 2.57 -5.49
N SER A 108 -13.43 2.82 -4.52
CA SER A 108 -13.31 4.14 -3.90
C SER A 108 -12.83 5.22 -4.87
N ALA A 109 -11.85 4.91 -5.72
CA ALA A 109 -11.35 5.84 -6.73
C ALA A 109 -12.42 6.13 -7.80
N ARG A 110 -13.13 5.09 -8.24
CA ARG A 110 -14.24 5.20 -9.20
C ARG A 110 -15.39 6.03 -8.64
N ALA A 111 -15.81 5.76 -7.40
CA ALA A 111 -16.89 6.50 -6.72
C ALA A 111 -16.53 7.98 -6.50
N ALA A 112 -15.26 8.29 -6.33
CA ALA A 112 -14.76 9.66 -6.19
C ALA A 112 -14.55 10.39 -7.55
N GLY A 113 -14.81 9.71 -8.69
CA GLY A 113 -14.77 10.30 -10.02
C GLY A 113 -13.37 10.38 -10.65
N PHE A 114 -12.39 9.66 -10.13
CA PHE A 114 -11.06 9.60 -10.75
C PHE A 114 -11.09 8.80 -12.05
N ALA A 115 -10.30 9.25 -13.04
CA ALA A 115 -10.24 8.61 -14.35
C ALA A 115 -9.29 7.41 -14.39
N GLY A 116 -8.37 7.32 -13.45
CA GLY A 116 -7.42 6.22 -13.36
C GLY A 116 -6.79 6.06 -11.99
N ILE A 117 -6.24 4.88 -11.77
CA ILE A 117 -5.43 4.56 -10.60
C ILE A 117 -4.06 4.06 -11.06
N VAL A 118 -3.01 4.60 -10.46
CA VAL A 118 -1.62 4.25 -10.76
C VAL A 118 -1.02 3.54 -9.56
N VAL A 119 -0.19 2.55 -9.81
CA VAL A 119 0.64 1.89 -8.80
C VAL A 119 2.09 1.86 -9.25
N LYS A 120 2.99 2.01 -8.30
CA LYS A 120 4.43 1.81 -8.47
C LYS A 120 4.87 0.61 -7.65
N THR A 121 5.67 -0.25 -8.24
CA THR A 121 6.29 -1.39 -7.56
C THR A 121 7.69 -1.63 -8.09
N GLU A 122 8.57 -2.20 -7.29
CA GLU A 122 9.92 -2.51 -7.77
C GLU A 122 9.88 -3.41 -9.02
N VAL A 123 10.77 -3.11 -9.98
CA VAL A 123 10.87 -3.85 -11.25
C VAL A 123 11.13 -5.34 -11.00
N SER A 124 11.86 -5.66 -9.93
CA SER A 124 12.16 -7.03 -9.50
C SER A 124 10.99 -7.75 -8.84
N ASN A 125 9.93 -7.04 -8.46
CA ASN A 125 8.77 -7.62 -7.79
C ASN A 125 7.76 -8.19 -8.80
N GLU A 126 8.15 -9.28 -9.49
CA GLU A 126 7.34 -9.94 -10.52
C GLU A 126 5.97 -10.40 -9.99
N ARG A 127 5.91 -10.76 -8.70
CA ARG A 127 4.67 -11.19 -8.06
C ARG A 127 3.67 -10.05 -7.98
N ALA A 128 4.10 -8.86 -7.55
CA ALA A 128 3.24 -7.68 -7.48
C ALA A 128 2.83 -7.23 -8.88
N ILE A 129 3.75 -7.19 -9.83
CA ILE A 129 3.46 -6.84 -11.23
C ILE A 129 2.39 -7.79 -11.81
N SER A 130 2.57 -9.09 -11.64
CA SER A 130 1.59 -10.10 -12.09
C SER A 130 0.23 -9.94 -11.40
N PHE A 131 0.23 -9.62 -10.11
CA PHE A 131 -0.99 -9.35 -9.34
C PHE A 131 -1.79 -8.18 -9.91
N TYR A 132 -1.13 -7.09 -10.29
CA TYR A 132 -1.77 -5.91 -10.89
C TYR A 132 -2.22 -6.16 -12.33
N VAL A 133 -1.36 -6.78 -13.15
CA VAL A 133 -1.68 -7.10 -14.56
C VAL A 133 -2.93 -8.00 -14.65
N LYS A 134 -3.06 -9.00 -13.80
CA LYS A 134 -4.25 -9.86 -13.74
C LYS A 134 -5.55 -9.10 -13.42
N ARG A 135 -5.45 -7.88 -12.91
CA ARG A 135 -6.57 -6.99 -12.57
C ARG A 135 -6.78 -5.86 -13.57
N GLY A 136 -6.13 -5.95 -14.72
CA GLY A 136 -6.31 -5.01 -15.82
C GLY A 136 -5.37 -3.80 -15.78
N PHE A 137 -4.42 -3.75 -14.85
CA PHE A 137 -3.39 -2.72 -14.90
C PHE A 137 -2.45 -2.98 -16.06
N VAL A 138 -2.08 -1.89 -16.74
CA VAL A 138 -1.14 -1.92 -17.86
C VAL A 138 0.11 -1.14 -17.46
N ARG A 139 1.28 -1.70 -17.75
CA ARG A 139 2.54 -1.01 -17.52
C ARG A 139 2.65 0.20 -18.45
N ILE A 140 2.87 1.39 -17.88
CA ILE A 140 2.95 2.66 -18.62
C ILE A 140 4.37 3.23 -18.66
N GLY A 141 5.29 2.71 -17.88
CA GLY A 141 6.68 3.18 -17.85
C GLY A 141 7.43 2.71 -16.61
N ASN A 142 8.54 3.37 -16.38
CA ASN A 142 9.42 3.17 -15.22
C ASN A 142 9.65 4.50 -14.51
N ALA A 143 9.95 4.43 -13.23
CA ALA A 143 10.40 5.55 -12.43
C ALA A 143 11.60 5.12 -11.58
N VAL A 144 12.36 6.08 -11.11
CA VAL A 144 13.43 5.86 -10.13
C VAL A 144 13.08 6.66 -8.89
N GLU A 145 13.05 6.02 -7.74
CA GLU A 145 12.90 6.67 -6.44
C GLU A 145 14.19 6.53 -5.63
N ILE A 146 14.52 7.58 -4.88
CA ILE A 146 15.63 7.55 -3.95
C ILE A 146 15.09 7.14 -2.59
N VAL A 147 15.56 6.01 -2.09
CA VAL A 147 15.24 5.51 -0.73
C VAL A 147 16.54 5.45 0.06
N GLY A 148 16.70 6.37 1.01
CA GLY A 148 18.00 6.57 1.67
C GLY A 148 19.08 6.95 0.66
N ASP A 149 20.17 6.19 0.61
CA ASP A 149 21.28 6.38 -0.34
C ASP A 149 21.16 5.51 -1.60
N SER A 150 20.02 4.84 -1.81
CA SER A 150 19.83 3.88 -2.90
C SER A 150 18.81 4.37 -3.92
N ASN A 151 19.12 4.16 -5.21
CA ASN A 151 18.16 4.30 -6.28
C ASN A 151 17.35 2.99 -6.42
N VAL A 152 16.05 3.10 -6.43
CA VAL A 152 15.15 1.96 -6.61
C VAL A 152 14.41 2.13 -7.93
N ASP A 153 14.56 1.15 -8.83
CA ASP A 153 13.86 1.11 -10.10
C ASP A 153 12.44 0.58 -9.91
N LEU A 154 11.45 1.39 -10.30
CA LEU A 154 10.04 1.10 -10.18
C LEU A 154 9.38 0.90 -11.54
N ALA A 155 8.54 -0.11 -11.64
CA ALA A 155 7.56 -0.23 -12.70
C ALA A 155 6.31 0.56 -12.33
N MET A 156 5.82 1.36 -13.26
CA MET A 156 4.56 2.11 -13.14
C MET A 156 3.47 1.42 -13.94
N LEU A 157 2.36 1.09 -13.28
CA LEU A 157 1.19 0.48 -13.91
C LEU A 157 -0.04 1.35 -13.69
N ARG A 158 -0.95 1.38 -14.66
CA ARG A 158 -2.19 2.15 -14.61
C ARG A 158 -3.39 1.28 -14.94
N LEU A 159 -4.46 1.49 -14.20
CA LEU A 159 -5.80 1.04 -14.53
C LEU A 159 -6.67 2.25 -14.90
N VAL A 160 -7.34 2.18 -16.05
CA VAL A 160 -8.37 3.14 -16.43
C VAL A 160 -9.68 2.75 -15.74
N LEU A 161 -10.34 3.70 -15.11
CA LEU A 161 -11.55 3.48 -14.31
C LEU A 161 -12.84 3.74 -15.09
#